data_e022df012d6be0ec9aefec787814a485
#
_entry.id   e022df012d6be0ec9aefec787814a485
#
_cell.length_a   1.000
_cell.length_b   1.000
_cell.length_c   1.000
_cell.angle_alpha   90.00
_cell.angle_beta   90.00
_cell.angle_gamma   90.00
#
_symmetry.space_group_name_H-M   'P 1'
#
loop_
_entity.id
_entity.type
_entity.pdbx_description
1 polymer ?
#
loop_
_entity_poly.entity_id
_entity_poly.type
_entity_poly.pdbx_seq_one_letter_code
_entity_poly.pdbx_strand_id
1 'polypeptide(L)'
;MWAQFRSGDWLTSARLRAYSIILLTASLAAAIVWIALAQDLIDRSGKPVGTDFTNVWTAGRLVLDGEPAAPYDPVRQHAAEKQAFGGRDVPFYGWHYPPLFLMIAAVLALLPYGWALTAWMAITL
;
A
#
# COMPACT_ATOMS: atom_id res chain seq x y z
N MET A 1 -36.14 20.23 -12.09
CA MET A 1 -35.10 19.56 -11.32
C MET A 1 -34.35 18.50 -12.15
N TRP A 2 -35.03 17.52 -12.77
CA TRP A 2 -34.41 16.50 -13.62
C TRP A 2 -33.72 17.03 -14.89
N ALA A 3 -34.22 18.12 -15.52
CA ALA A 3 -33.63 18.72 -16.71
C ALA A 3 -32.22 19.30 -16.45
N GLN A 4 -31.99 19.89 -15.28
CA GLN A 4 -30.68 20.45 -14.88
C GLN A 4 -29.65 19.38 -14.63
N PHE A 5 -30.03 18.17 -14.18
CA PHE A 5 -29.09 17.04 -14.03
C PHE A 5 -28.66 16.48 -15.40
N ARG A 6 -29.55 16.53 -16.41
CA ARG A 6 -29.23 16.06 -17.77
C ARG A 6 -28.35 17.02 -18.57
N SER A 7 -28.47 18.33 -18.35
CA SER A 7 -27.66 19.34 -19.07
C SER A 7 -26.24 19.49 -18.51
N GLY A 8 -26.01 19.06 -17.26
CA GLY A 8 -24.72 19.24 -16.60
C GLY A 8 -24.42 20.68 -16.15
N ASP A 9 -25.36 21.63 -16.33
CA ASP A 9 -25.16 23.06 -16.03
C ASP A 9 -24.90 23.34 -14.55
N TRP A 10 -25.27 22.39 -13.66
CA TRP A 10 -24.99 22.46 -12.23
C TRP A 10 -23.50 22.20 -11.91
N LEU A 11 -22.75 21.62 -12.86
CA LEU A 11 -21.35 21.23 -12.67
C LEU A 11 -20.42 22.35 -13.17
N THR A 12 -20.36 23.44 -12.43
CA THR A 12 -19.47 24.55 -12.74
C THR A 12 -18.01 24.20 -12.34
N SER A 13 -17.03 24.83 -12.99
CA SER A 13 -15.61 24.65 -12.65
C SER A 13 -15.29 24.97 -11.18
N ALA A 14 -15.99 25.93 -10.60
CA ALA A 14 -15.87 26.27 -9.18
C ALA A 14 -16.38 25.13 -8.27
N ARG A 15 -17.52 24.53 -8.60
CA ARG A 15 -18.07 23.39 -7.86
C ARG A 15 -17.22 22.13 -8.03
N LEU A 16 -16.72 21.86 -9.23
CA LEU A 16 -15.78 20.76 -9.48
C LEU A 16 -14.55 20.90 -8.59
N ARG A 17 -13.94 22.06 -8.57
CA ARG A 17 -12.78 22.33 -7.71
C ARG A 17 -13.12 22.15 -6.23
N ALA A 18 -14.23 22.70 -5.77
CA ALA A 18 -14.67 22.58 -4.38
C ALA A 18 -14.90 21.11 -3.99
N TYR A 19 -15.62 20.34 -4.81
CA TYR A 19 -15.87 18.91 -4.53
C TYR A 19 -14.59 18.08 -4.56
N SER A 20 -13.67 18.35 -5.50
CA SER A 20 -12.39 17.68 -5.55
C SER A 20 -11.55 17.95 -4.29
N ILE A 21 -11.51 19.19 -3.80
CA ILE A 21 -10.81 19.55 -2.56
C ILE A 21 -11.47 18.86 -1.36
N ILE A 22 -12.79 18.87 -1.26
CA ILE A 22 -13.51 18.22 -0.16
C ILE A 22 -13.25 16.72 -0.16
N LEU A 23 -13.33 16.06 -1.31
CA LEU A 23 -13.08 14.63 -1.43
C LEU A 23 -11.62 14.30 -1.09
N LEU A 24 -10.68 15.10 -1.58
CA LEU A 24 -9.25 14.90 -1.29
C LEU A 24 -8.98 15.04 0.21
N THR A 25 -9.45 16.13 0.83
CA THR A 25 -9.25 16.36 2.27
C THR A 25 -9.92 15.29 3.12
N ALA A 26 -11.14 14.87 2.77
CA ALA A 26 -11.85 13.79 3.48
C ALA A 26 -11.11 12.45 3.33
N SER A 27 -10.62 12.13 2.14
CA SER A 27 -9.85 10.90 1.89
C SER A 27 -8.53 10.90 2.65
N LEU A 28 -7.80 12.02 2.66
CA LEU A 28 -6.55 12.14 3.41
C LEU A 28 -6.81 12.02 4.93
N ALA A 29 -7.84 12.69 5.45
CA ALA A 29 -8.21 12.58 6.85
C ALA A 29 -8.58 11.14 7.23
N ALA A 30 -9.37 10.45 6.40
CA ALA A 30 -9.72 9.04 6.61
C ALA A 30 -8.48 8.13 6.60
N ALA A 31 -7.56 8.34 5.67
CA ALA A 31 -6.30 7.58 5.59
C ALA A 31 -5.42 7.83 6.83
N ILE A 32 -5.28 9.08 7.27
CA ILE A 32 -4.52 9.43 8.49
C ILE A 32 -5.13 8.75 9.71
N VAL A 33 -6.45 8.82 9.89
CA VAL A 33 -7.15 8.16 11.00
C VAL A 33 -6.96 6.64 10.94
N TRP A 34 -7.06 6.04 9.76
CA TRP A 34 -6.86 4.60 9.58
C TRP A 34 -5.45 4.16 9.96
N ILE A 35 -4.43 4.90 9.51
CA ILE A 35 -3.02 4.64 9.86
C ILE A 35 -2.78 4.87 11.37
N ALA A 36 -3.34 5.93 11.94
CA ALA A 36 -3.20 6.25 13.37
C ALA A 36 -3.85 5.20 14.29
N LEU A 37 -4.87 4.49 13.80
CA LEU A 37 -5.53 3.40 14.52
C LEU A 37 -4.85 2.04 14.32
N ALA A 38 -3.88 1.94 13.42
CA ALA A 38 -3.10 0.73 13.23
C ALA A 38 -2.11 0.54 14.40
N GLN A 39 -1.96 -0.70 14.85
CA GLN A 39 -0.98 -1.08 15.86
C GLN A 39 0.17 -1.83 15.18
N ASP A 40 1.38 -1.30 15.30
CA ASP A 40 2.57 -1.87 14.68
C ASP A 40 2.39 -2.11 13.16
N LEU A 41 1.79 -1.15 12.47
CA LEU A 41 1.48 -1.20 11.03
C LEU A 41 0.49 -2.30 10.63
N ILE A 42 -0.28 -2.81 11.56
CA ILE A 42 -1.43 -3.71 11.31
C ILE A 42 -2.71 -2.98 11.68
N ASP A 43 -3.69 -3.00 10.78
CA ASP A 43 -4.98 -2.39 11.00
C ASP A 43 -5.87 -3.24 11.96
N ARG A 44 -7.04 -2.71 12.32
CA ARG A 44 -7.99 -3.40 13.21
C ARG A 44 -8.57 -4.69 12.62
N SER A 45 -8.44 -4.91 11.31
CA SER A 45 -8.87 -6.13 10.63
C SER A 45 -7.77 -7.20 10.54
N GLY A 46 -6.60 -6.94 11.12
CA GLY A 46 -5.45 -7.84 11.10
C GLY A 46 -4.66 -7.79 9.80
N LYS A 47 -4.85 -6.75 8.98
CA LYS A 47 -4.13 -6.57 7.72
C LYS A 47 -3.01 -5.55 7.85
N PRO A 48 -1.86 -5.78 7.22
CA PRO A 48 -0.80 -4.78 7.14
C PRO A 48 -1.27 -3.48 6.49
N VAL A 49 -0.87 -2.35 7.03
CA VAL A 49 -1.05 -1.05 6.37
C VAL A 49 -0.26 -1.07 5.06
N GLY A 50 -0.93 -0.79 3.94
CA GLY A 50 -0.33 -0.89 2.61
C GLY A 50 -0.49 -2.27 1.95
N THR A 51 -1.27 -3.19 2.57
CA THR A 51 -1.66 -4.51 2.03
C THR A 51 -0.71 -5.11 0.98
N ASP A 52 -0.96 -4.85 -0.33
CA ASP A 52 -0.15 -5.38 -1.44
C ASP A 52 1.31 -4.91 -1.43
N PHE A 53 1.63 -3.78 -0.82
CA PHE A 53 3.02 -3.36 -0.65
C PHE A 53 3.82 -4.32 0.24
N THR A 54 3.14 -5.07 1.10
CA THR A 54 3.77 -6.06 1.97
C THR A 54 4.57 -7.08 1.15
N ASN A 55 4.00 -7.59 0.05
CA ASN A 55 4.72 -8.57 -0.78
C ASN A 55 5.95 -7.95 -1.46
N VAL A 56 5.88 -6.68 -1.86
CA VAL A 56 7.01 -5.97 -2.49
C VAL A 56 8.16 -5.81 -1.50
N TRP A 57 7.86 -5.31 -0.30
CA TRP A 57 8.88 -5.07 0.70
C TRP A 57 9.50 -6.37 1.21
N THR A 58 8.69 -7.40 1.47
CA THR A 58 9.20 -8.70 1.95
C THR A 58 9.99 -9.45 0.89
N ALA A 59 9.57 -9.40 -0.38
CA ALA A 59 10.36 -9.93 -1.47
C ALA A 59 11.73 -9.24 -1.58
N GLY A 60 11.75 -7.91 -1.42
CA GLY A 60 12.99 -7.14 -1.37
C GLY A 60 13.90 -7.55 -0.20
N ARG A 61 13.34 -7.81 0.98
CA ARG A 61 14.09 -8.33 2.14
C ARG A 61 14.71 -9.69 1.84
N LEU A 62 13.96 -10.62 1.27
CA LEU A 62 14.49 -11.93 0.88
C LEU A 62 15.63 -11.82 -0.13
N VAL A 63 15.56 -10.88 -1.08
CA VAL A 63 16.67 -10.61 -2.01
C VAL A 63 17.91 -10.12 -1.28
N LEU A 64 17.76 -9.17 -0.34
CA LEU A 64 18.87 -8.63 0.46
C LEU A 64 19.48 -9.70 1.37
N ASP A 65 18.71 -10.67 1.81
CA ASP A 65 19.15 -11.82 2.61
C ASP A 65 19.82 -12.92 1.74
N GLY A 66 19.96 -12.68 0.43
CA GLY A 66 20.63 -13.60 -0.52
C GLY A 66 19.71 -14.70 -1.08
N GLU A 67 18.40 -14.55 -0.96
CA GLU A 67 17.40 -15.54 -1.36
C GLU A 67 16.45 -15.07 -2.47
N PRO A 68 16.95 -14.67 -3.66
CA PRO A 68 16.11 -14.05 -4.70
C PRO A 68 15.06 -14.98 -5.31
N ALA A 69 15.16 -16.29 -5.10
CA ALA A 69 14.16 -17.26 -5.54
C ALA A 69 13.02 -17.45 -4.51
N ALA A 70 13.25 -17.08 -3.24
CA ALA A 70 12.29 -17.29 -2.16
C ALA A 70 10.94 -16.58 -2.33
N PRO A 71 10.85 -15.37 -2.92
CA PRO A 71 9.57 -14.72 -3.19
C PRO A 71 8.62 -15.53 -4.07
N TYR A 72 9.15 -16.43 -4.91
CA TYR A 72 8.34 -17.30 -5.80
C TYR A 72 7.85 -18.57 -5.10
N ASP A 73 8.31 -18.84 -3.87
CA ASP A 73 7.81 -19.92 -3.01
C ASP A 73 6.77 -19.33 -2.04
N PRO A 74 5.47 -19.71 -2.15
CA PRO A 74 4.41 -19.16 -1.32
C PRO A 74 4.64 -19.37 0.18
N VAL A 75 5.26 -20.47 0.58
CA VAL A 75 5.50 -20.79 2.00
C VAL A 75 6.59 -19.86 2.55
N ARG A 76 7.67 -19.67 1.80
CA ARG A 76 8.78 -18.80 2.20
C ARG A 76 8.39 -17.32 2.18
N GLN A 77 7.66 -16.89 1.15
CA GLN A 77 7.13 -15.53 1.04
C GLN A 77 6.21 -15.23 2.22
N HIS A 78 5.24 -16.09 2.53
CA HIS A 78 4.31 -15.89 3.65
C HIS A 78 5.03 -15.90 5.01
N ALA A 79 6.04 -16.76 5.18
CA ALA A 79 6.84 -16.76 6.40
C ALA A 79 7.58 -15.41 6.59
N ALA A 80 8.15 -14.85 5.50
CA ALA A 80 8.79 -13.53 5.52
C ALA A 80 7.79 -12.41 5.82
N GLU A 81 6.56 -12.47 5.29
CA GLU A 81 5.50 -11.52 5.59
C GLU A 81 5.14 -11.53 7.08
N LYS A 82 4.94 -12.71 7.67
CA LYS A 82 4.69 -12.83 9.11
C LYS A 82 5.86 -12.29 9.94
N GLN A 83 7.07 -12.60 9.55
CA GLN A 83 8.27 -12.12 10.26
C GLN A 83 8.40 -10.59 10.21
N ALA A 84 8.04 -9.95 9.09
CA ALA A 84 8.04 -8.50 8.94
C ALA A 84 7.15 -7.78 9.96
N PHE A 85 6.11 -8.45 10.45
CA PHE A 85 5.17 -7.93 11.44
C PHE A 85 5.28 -8.65 12.81
N GLY A 86 6.49 -9.05 13.19
CA GLY A 86 6.76 -9.61 14.51
C GLY A 86 6.17 -11.00 14.75
N GLY A 87 6.00 -11.79 13.71
CA GLY A 87 5.43 -13.15 13.78
C GLY A 87 3.91 -13.20 13.86
N ARG A 88 3.23 -12.06 13.67
CA ARG A 88 1.76 -12.01 13.65
C ARG A 88 1.20 -12.75 12.43
N ASP A 89 0.01 -13.31 12.61
CA ASP A 89 -0.69 -13.96 11.51
C ASP A 89 -1.32 -12.90 10.60
N VAL A 90 -0.64 -12.65 9.47
CA VAL A 90 -1.09 -11.74 8.42
C VAL A 90 -1.54 -12.54 7.19
N PRO A 91 -2.48 -11.99 6.38
CA PRO A 91 -2.86 -12.64 5.13
C PRO A 91 -1.66 -12.81 4.20
N PHE A 92 -1.70 -13.85 3.39
CA PHE A 92 -0.70 -14.09 2.36
C PHE A 92 -0.86 -13.11 1.18
N TYR A 93 0.22 -12.44 0.80
CA TYR A 93 0.32 -11.58 -0.38
C TYR A 93 1.35 -12.16 -1.34
N GLY A 94 0.88 -12.87 -2.39
CA GLY A 94 1.75 -13.57 -3.32
C GLY A 94 2.60 -12.64 -4.19
N TRP A 95 3.81 -13.07 -4.49
CA TRP A 95 4.69 -12.40 -5.46
C TRP A 95 4.30 -12.79 -6.89
N HIS A 96 3.88 -11.82 -7.70
CA HIS A 96 3.42 -12.05 -9.07
C HIS A 96 4.21 -11.24 -10.12
N TYR A 97 5.29 -10.58 -9.71
CA TYR A 97 6.06 -9.69 -10.56
C TYR A 97 7.25 -10.42 -11.21
N PRO A 98 7.72 -9.92 -12.38
CA PRO A 98 8.90 -10.49 -13.04
C PRO A 98 10.17 -10.29 -12.20
N PRO A 99 11.22 -11.11 -12.42
CA PRO A 99 12.46 -11.05 -11.63
C PRO A 99 13.14 -9.67 -11.62
N LEU A 100 13.03 -8.90 -12.70
CA LEU A 100 13.60 -7.56 -12.77
C LEU A 100 13.02 -6.63 -11.69
N PHE A 101 11.75 -6.82 -11.31
CA PHE A 101 11.11 -6.00 -10.28
C PHE A 101 11.67 -6.26 -8.87
N LEU A 102 12.33 -7.40 -8.64
CA LEU A 102 13.04 -7.67 -7.39
C LEU A 102 14.14 -6.64 -7.10
N MET A 103 14.75 -6.06 -8.12
CA MET A 103 15.75 -5.00 -7.92
C MET A 103 15.12 -3.75 -7.30
N ILE A 104 13.93 -3.36 -7.75
CA ILE A 104 13.18 -2.23 -7.18
C ILE A 104 12.74 -2.58 -5.76
N ALA A 105 12.22 -3.77 -5.56
CA ALA A 105 11.82 -4.28 -4.26
C ALA A 105 12.98 -4.27 -3.26
N ALA A 106 14.18 -4.70 -3.67
CA ALA A 106 15.38 -4.69 -2.84
C ALA A 106 15.79 -3.27 -2.43
N VAL A 107 15.73 -2.30 -3.34
CA VAL A 107 16.02 -0.89 -3.03
C VAL A 107 15.04 -0.35 -2.00
N LEU A 108 13.74 -0.62 -2.15
CA LEU A 108 12.72 -0.21 -1.18
C LEU A 108 12.94 -0.87 0.19
N ALA A 109 13.35 -2.14 0.19
CA ALA A 109 13.59 -2.90 1.41
C ALA A 109 14.86 -2.50 2.19
N LEU A 110 15.69 -1.59 1.66
CA LEU A 110 16.75 -0.92 2.42
C LEU A 110 16.19 0.00 3.51
N LEU A 111 14.97 0.46 3.34
CA LEU A 111 14.27 1.31 4.32
C LEU A 111 13.38 0.45 5.23
N PRO A 112 13.18 0.88 6.50
CA PRO A 112 12.12 0.30 7.32
C PRO A 112 10.77 0.37 6.62
N TYR A 113 9.89 -0.60 6.86
CA TYR A 113 8.62 -0.78 6.15
C TYR A 113 7.80 0.50 5.98
N GLY A 114 7.59 1.26 7.06
CA GLY A 114 6.78 2.49 7.02
C GLY A 114 7.37 3.57 6.12
N TRP A 115 8.69 3.74 6.13
CA TRP A 115 9.39 4.68 5.25
C TRP A 115 9.39 4.23 3.80
N ALA A 116 9.57 2.93 3.58
CA ALA A 116 9.50 2.32 2.25
C ALA A 116 8.09 2.50 1.64
N LEU A 117 7.04 2.27 2.44
CA LEU A 117 5.65 2.50 2.02
C LEU A 117 5.40 3.97 1.68
N THR A 118 5.90 4.89 2.51
CA THR A 118 5.76 6.33 2.25
C THR A 118 6.46 6.73 0.95
N ALA A 119 7.69 6.25 0.73
CA ALA A 119 8.43 6.50 -0.50
C ALA A 119 7.70 5.90 -1.72
N TRP A 120 7.18 4.68 -1.60
CA TRP A 120 6.39 4.04 -2.64
C TRP A 120 5.16 4.86 -3.02
N MET A 121 4.39 5.30 -2.02
CA MET A 121 3.21 6.15 -2.24
C MET A 121 3.59 7.48 -2.89
N ALA A 122 4.67 8.13 -2.46
CA ALA A 122 5.11 9.40 -3.02
C ALA A 122 5.57 9.31 -4.49
N ILE A 123 6.09 8.15 -4.91
CA ILE A 123 6.56 7.92 -6.28
C ILE A 123 5.40 7.52 -7.21
N THR A 124 4.37 6.85 -6.68
CA THR A 124 3.27 6.29 -7.47
C THR A 124 2.01 7.16 -7.52
N LEU A 125 1.91 8.22 -6.71
CA LEU A 125 0.84 9.22 -6.71
C LEU A 125 1.21 10.44 -7.53
#